data_ec65248f8a38eb3dd779df4e07e88d19
#
_entry.id   ec65248f8a38eb3dd779df4e07e88d19
#
_cell.length_a   1.000
_cell.length_b   1.000
_cell.length_c   1.000
_cell.angle_alpha   90.00
_cell.angle_beta   90.00
_cell.angle_gamma   90.00
#
_symmetry.space_group_name_H-M   'P 1'
#
loop_
_entity.id
_entity.type
_entity.pdbx_description
1 polymer ?
#
loop_
_entity_poly.entity_id
_entity_poly.type
_entity_poly.pdbx_seq_one_letter_code
_entity_poly.pdbx_strand_id
1 'polypeptide(L)'
;MANVLLNFAAGSSYEKKRRINSQTGKYIAGFDRIIEYTIDDIDDFFKASNIEIFKEKKGLGLWLWKPYFINKALSLLDNDDLLFYCDSSSVFIRPISGLVRFMESENIDIMPFVLPFKELNWSSEGVMNYFGLNADQRESNQLCASFLALKKTKHSSKIIEDWLLQCQDYKLLSGKFSNAESLKLIEHRYDQSILSMIIKKRGIKMYKDPSQYGNFPQLYGKHNDIYLDELPNGDYKTSIVLIRRGSFLRACLNYSFKMIIYKFKNVK
;
A
#
# COMPACT_ATOMS: atom_id res chain seq x y z
N MET A 1 1.42 5.32 -23.04
CA MET A 1 1.24 5.12 -21.58
C MET A 1 0.69 3.73 -21.36
N ALA A 2 1.47 2.83 -20.80
CA ALA A 2 1.04 1.49 -20.43
C ALA A 2 0.61 1.45 -18.96
N ASN A 3 -0.39 0.64 -18.64
CA ASN A 3 -0.80 0.34 -17.27
C ASN A 3 -0.15 -0.97 -16.83
N VAL A 4 0.74 -0.91 -15.85
CA VAL A 4 1.53 -2.06 -15.41
C VAL A 4 1.15 -2.45 -13.98
N LEU A 5 0.79 -3.71 -13.78
CA LEU A 5 0.58 -4.28 -12.44
C LEU A 5 1.89 -4.86 -11.92
N LEU A 6 2.25 -4.50 -10.70
CA LEU A 6 3.34 -5.12 -9.96
C LEU A 6 2.78 -5.87 -8.75
N ASN A 7 3.19 -7.11 -8.57
CA ASN A 7 2.93 -7.87 -7.36
C ASN A 7 4.13 -8.73 -6.93
N PHE A 8 4.07 -9.22 -5.70
CA PHE A 8 5.09 -10.07 -5.10
C PHE A 8 4.45 -11.23 -4.36
N ALA A 9 5.07 -12.39 -4.42
CA ALA A 9 4.69 -13.52 -3.57
C ALA A 9 5.94 -14.31 -3.13
N ALA A 10 5.87 -14.84 -1.91
CA ALA A 10 6.82 -15.81 -1.40
C ALA A 10 6.08 -16.93 -0.68
N GLY A 11 6.39 -18.17 -1.07
CA GLY A 11 5.77 -19.40 -0.58
C GLY A 11 4.43 -19.73 -1.25
N SER A 12 4.14 -21.03 -1.31
CA SER A 12 3.08 -21.62 -2.15
C SER A 12 1.68 -21.04 -1.92
N SER A 13 1.35 -20.64 -0.70
CA SER A 13 0.05 -20.04 -0.39
C SER A 13 -0.12 -18.65 -1.02
N TYR A 14 0.95 -17.82 -1.00
CA TYR A 14 0.93 -16.50 -1.60
C TYR A 14 1.05 -16.56 -3.12
N GLU A 15 1.79 -17.52 -3.67
CA GLU A 15 1.89 -17.75 -5.12
C GLU A 15 0.54 -18.07 -5.75
N LYS A 16 -0.26 -18.92 -5.10
CA LYS A 16 -1.64 -19.19 -5.56
C LYS A 16 -2.48 -17.91 -5.60
N LYS A 17 -2.37 -17.06 -4.59
CA LYS A 17 -3.06 -15.77 -4.55
C LYS A 17 -2.55 -14.82 -5.62
N ARG A 18 -1.21 -14.74 -5.81
CA ARG A 18 -0.58 -13.93 -6.85
C ARG A 18 -1.11 -14.31 -8.24
N ARG A 19 -1.20 -15.61 -8.55
CA ARG A 19 -1.78 -16.08 -9.82
C ARG A 19 -3.17 -15.51 -10.05
N ILE A 20 -4.04 -15.53 -9.03
CA ILE A 20 -5.40 -14.98 -9.14
C ILE A 20 -5.35 -13.44 -9.26
N ASN A 21 -4.47 -12.77 -8.50
CA ASN A 21 -4.25 -11.34 -8.60
C ASN A 21 -3.85 -10.94 -10.03
N SER A 22 -2.86 -11.61 -10.60
CA SER A 22 -2.38 -11.38 -11.97
C SER A 22 -3.44 -11.66 -13.03
N GLN A 23 -4.15 -12.78 -12.92
CA GLN A 23 -5.24 -13.11 -13.85
C GLN A 23 -6.36 -12.07 -13.82
N THR A 24 -6.82 -11.70 -12.63
CA THR A 24 -7.84 -10.66 -12.48
C THR A 24 -7.32 -9.28 -12.89
N GLY A 25 -6.04 -9.01 -12.64
CA GLY A 25 -5.35 -7.82 -13.12
C GLY A 25 -5.38 -7.71 -14.65
N LYS A 26 -5.04 -8.80 -15.33
CA LYS A 26 -5.04 -8.83 -16.80
C LYS A 26 -6.44 -8.76 -17.41
N TYR A 27 -7.35 -9.64 -16.97
CA TYR A 27 -8.62 -9.86 -17.67
C TYR A 27 -9.78 -9.02 -17.14
N ILE A 28 -9.70 -8.50 -15.92
CA ILE A 28 -10.78 -7.68 -15.32
C ILE A 28 -10.33 -6.23 -15.17
N ALA A 29 -9.13 -6.00 -14.60
CA ALA A 29 -8.64 -4.65 -14.39
C ALA A 29 -8.13 -3.98 -15.67
N GLY A 30 -7.65 -4.78 -16.66
CA GLY A 30 -7.19 -4.29 -17.95
C GLY A 30 -5.76 -3.75 -17.91
N PHE A 31 -4.88 -4.34 -17.10
CA PHE A 31 -3.45 -4.03 -17.18
C PHE A 31 -2.83 -4.57 -18.47
N ASP A 32 -2.04 -3.75 -19.12
CA ASP A 32 -1.33 -4.10 -20.36
C ASP A 32 -0.19 -5.08 -20.09
N ARG A 33 0.49 -4.91 -18.96
CA ARG A 33 1.65 -5.71 -18.53
C ARG A 33 1.53 -6.08 -17.06
N ILE A 34 2.07 -7.25 -16.70
CA ILE A 34 2.17 -7.71 -15.30
C ILE A 34 3.61 -8.05 -15.01
N ILE A 35 4.15 -7.48 -13.92
CA ILE A 35 5.45 -7.78 -13.36
C ILE A 35 5.23 -8.57 -12.07
N GLU A 36 5.75 -9.78 -12.02
CA GLU A 36 5.67 -10.67 -10.88
C GLU A 36 7.06 -10.89 -10.31
N TYR A 37 7.23 -10.64 -9.01
CA TYR A 37 8.47 -10.91 -8.32
C TYR A 37 8.31 -11.95 -7.22
N THR A 38 9.42 -12.61 -6.91
CA THR A 38 9.61 -13.56 -5.81
C THR A 38 10.78 -13.12 -4.95
N ILE A 39 11.06 -13.85 -3.87
CA ILE A 39 12.22 -13.56 -3.02
C ILE A 39 13.56 -13.79 -3.76
N ASP A 40 13.55 -14.64 -4.78
CA ASP A 40 14.74 -14.99 -5.56
C ASP A 40 15.12 -13.88 -6.55
N ASP A 41 14.21 -12.96 -6.85
CA ASP A 41 14.45 -11.82 -7.73
C ASP A 41 15.16 -10.64 -7.02
N ILE A 42 15.41 -10.75 -5.70
CA ILE A 42 16.20 -9.77 -4.96
C ILE A 42 17.69 -10.03 -5.25
N ASP A 43 18.37 -9.00 -5.68
CA ASP A 43 19.80 -9.02 -5.97
C ASP A 43 20.63 -9.44 -4.75
N ASP A 44 21.63 -10.32 -4.95
CA ASP A 44 22.41 -10.86 -3.84
C ASP A 44 23.28 -9.79 -3.14
N PHE A 45 23.76 -8.79 -3.89
CA PHE A 45 24.47 -7.66 -3.28
C PHE A 45 23.52 -6.84 -2.38
N PHE A 46 22.29 -6.61 -2.82
CA PHE A 46 21.29 -5.92 -2.01
C PHE A 46 20.93 -6.73 -0.76
N LYS A 47 20.78 -8.05 -0.86
CA LYS A 47 20.57 -8.93 0.30
C LYS A 47 21.74 -8.86 1.29
N ALA A 48 22.97 -8.93 0.78
CA ALA A 48 24.17 -8.88 1.61
C ALA A 48 24.33 -7.53 2.31
N SER A 49 24.08 -6.43 1.61
CA SER A 49 24.15 -5.08 2.17
C SER A 49 23.10 -4.80 3.24
N ASN A 50 22.00 -5.57 3.27
CA ASN A 50 20.89 -5.44 4.20
C ASN A 50 20.65 -6.71 5.04
N ILE A 51 21.74 -7.44 5.33
CA ILE A 51 21.67 -8.78 5.93
C ILE A 51 20.96 -8.79 7.29
N GLU A 52 21.09 -7.76 8.11
CA GLU A 52 20.41 -7.66 9.40
C GLU A 52 18.89 -7.60 9.22
N ILE A 53 18.42 -6.86 8.22
CA ILE A 53 17.01 -6.74 7.90
C ILE A 53 16.48 -8.08 7.35
N PHE A 54 17.20 -8.72 6.44
CA PHE A 54 16.75 -10.00 5.83
C PHE A 54 16.81 -11.20 6.78
N LYS A 55 17.49 -11.09 7.93
CA LYS A 55 17.37 -12.08 9.03
C LYS A 55 16.04 -12.04 9.76
N GLU A 56 15.31 -10.93 9.67
CA GLU A 56 14.00 -10.78 10.29
C GLU A 56 12.95 -11.64 9.55
N LYS A 57 12.33 -12.57 10.29
CA LYS A 57 11.30 -13.47 9.71
C LYS A 57 10.01 -12.73 9.36
N LYS A 58 9.67 -11.70 10.13
CA LYS A 58 8.45 -10.91 9.93
C LYS A 58 8.55 -10.17 8.60
N GLY A 59 7.52 -10.32 7.76
CA GLY A 59 7.48 -9.68 6.45
C GLY A 59 8.62 -10.03 5.50
N LEU A 60 9.39 -11.12 5.77
CA LEU A 60 10.56 -11.52 4.98
C LEU A 60 11.58 -10.39 4.86
N GLY A 61 12.06 -9.88 5.98
CA GLY A 61 12.92 -8.71 6.06
C GLY A 61 12.12 -7.42 6.20
N LEU A 62 11.10 -7.43 7.11
CA LEU A 62 10.31 -6.25 7.48
C LEU A 62 9.73 -5.49 6.27
N TRP A 63 9.40 -6.22 5.19
CA TRP A 63 8.89 -5.71 3.91
C TRP A 63 9.85 -4.77 3.15
N LEU A 64 11.17 -4.78 3.43
CA LEU A 64 12.18 -4.04 2.67
C LEU A 64 12.14 -4.34 1.16
N TRP A 65 11.78 -5.57 0.80
CA TRP A 65 11.62 -5.98 -0.60
C TRP A 65 10.57 -5.14 -1.36
N LYS A 66 9.59 -4.52 -0.68
CA LYS A 66 8.52 -3.78 -1.34
C LYS A 66 9.03 -2.51 -2.04
N PRO A 67 9.65 -1.54 -1.35
CA PRO A 67 10.26 -0.39 -2.03
C PRO A 67 11.34 -0.80 -3.02
N TYR A 68 12.10 -1.87 -2.75
CA TYR A 68 13.09 -2.41 -3.68
C TYR A 68 12.45 -2.83 -5.00
N PHE A 69 11.39 -3.65 -4.98
CA PHE A 69 10.75 -4.10 -6.21
C PHE A 69 9.96 -3.01 -6.93
N ILE A 70 9.36 -2.08 -6.20
CA ILE A 70 8.69 -0.93 -6.83
C ILE A 70 9.73 -0.07 -7.56
N ASN A 71 10.88 0.19 -6.96
CA ASN A 71 11.97 0.93 -7.59
C ASN A 71 12.52 0.18 -8.82
N LYS A 72 12.76 -1.12 -8.69
CA LYS A 72 13.21 -2.00 -9.79
C LYS A 72 12.19 -2.02 -10.93
N ALA A 73 10.90 -2.11 -10.64
CA ALA A 73 9.86 -2.07 -11.66
C ALA A 73 9.80 -0.73 -12.37
N LEU A 74 9.88 0.39 -11.66
CA LEU A 74 9.91 1.73 -12.25
C LEU A 74 11.07 1.92 -13.23
N SER A 75 12.24 1.30 -12.98
CA SER A 75 13.37 1.38 -13.91
C SER A 75 13.11 0.71 -15.27
N LEU A 76 12.15 -0.21 -15.33
CA LEU A 76 11.77 -0.97 -16.54
C LEU A 76 10.62 -0.31 -17.34
N LEU A 77 10.10 0.81 -16.88
CA LEU A 77 8.98 1.52 -17.49
C LEU A 77 9.47 2.72 -18.29
N ASP A 78 8.69 3.10 -19.30
CA ASP A 78 8.86 4.37 -19.99
C ASP A 78 8.26 5.52 -19.17
N ASN A 79 8.69 6.76 -19.48
CA ASN A 79 8.10 7.93 -18.86
C ASN A 79 6.59 7.96 -19.12
N ASP A 80 5.86 8.41 -18.13
CA ASP A 80 4.39 8.46 -18.10
C ASP A 80 3.66 7.13 -18.04
N ASP A 81 4.35 5.97 -18.08
CA ASP A 81 3.70 4.69 -17.77
C ASP A 81 3.19 4.67 -16.32
N LEU A 82 2.07 3.99 -16.11
CA LEU A 82 1.47 3.83 -14.79
C LEU A 82 1.86 2.48 -14.19
N LEU A 83 2.49 2.53 -13.03
CA LEU A 83 2.75 1.36 -12.18
C LEU A 83 1.72 1.28 -11.07
N PHE A 84 1.01 0.16 -10.97
CA PHE A 84 0.14 -0.13 -9.85
C PHE A 84 0.73 -1.29 -9.03
N TYR A 85 1.25 -0.99 -7.85
CA TYR A 85 1.62 -2.01 -6.89
C TYR A 85 0.37 -2.52 -6.16
N CYS A 86 0.25 -3.83 -6.05
CA CYS A 86 -0.86 -4.47 -5.35
C CYS A 86 -0.38 -5.72 -4.59
N ASP A 87 -0.63 -5.79 -3.29
CA ASP A 87 -0.37 -7.00 -2.51
C ASP A 87 -1.09 -8.20 -3.13
N SER A 88 -0.40 -9.32 -3.28
CA SER A 88 -0.89 -10.54 -3.94
C SER A 88 -2.14 -11.16 -3.30
N SER A 89 -2.46 -10.80 -2.08
CA SER A 89 -3.69 -11.24 -1.40
C SER A 89 -4.95 -10.45 -1.80
N SER A 90 -4.90 -9.77 -2.92
CA SER A 90 -5.98 -8.94 -3.46
C SER A 90 -6.41 -9.46 -4.83
N VAL A 91 -7.64 -9.13 -5.24
CA VAL A 91 -8.16 -9.45 -6.57
C VAL A 91 -8.88 -8.24 -7.15
N PHE A 92 -8.81 -8.11 -8.45
CA PHE A 92 -9.54 -7.06 -9.17
C PHE A 92 -10.95 -7.54 -9.52
N ILE A 93 -11.93 -6.65 -9.32
CA ILE A 93 -13.36 -6.91 -9.59
C ILE A 93 -13.94 -5.92 -10.60
N ARG A 94 -13.16 -4.92 -11.02
CA ARG A 94 -13.50 -3.91 -12.02
C ARG A 94 -12.27 -3.39 -12.74
N PRO A 95 -12.44 -2.80 -13.94
CA PRO A 95 -11.37 -2.06 -14.62
C PRO A 95 -10.79 -0.95 -13.75
N ILE A 96 -9.47 -0.74 -13.85
CA ILE A 96 -8.77 0.36 -13.16
C ILE A 96 -8.91 1.70 -13.90
N SER A 97 -9.52 1.70 -15.09
CA SER A 97 -9.64 2.91 -15.93
C SER A 97 -10.29 4.11 -15.22
N GLY A 98 -11.16 3.87 -14.23
CA GLY A 98 -11.73 4.93 -13.40
C GLY A 98 -10.68 5.62 -12.52
N LEU A 99 -9.78 4.83 -11.91
CA LEU A 99 -8.68 5.34 -11.11
C LEU A 99 -7.65 6.05 -11.99
N VAL A 100 -7.33 5.48 -13.14
CA VAL A 100 -6.41 6.08 -14.13
C VAL A 100 -6.90 7.45 -14.58
N ARG A 101 -8.17 7.55 -15.01
CA ARG A 101 -8.78 8.83 -15.40
C ARG A 101 -8.76 9.86 -14.27
N PHE A 102 -9.00 9.43 -13.04
CA PHE A 102 -8.93 10.32 -11.88
C PHE A 102 -7.49 10.84 -11.66
N MET A 103 -6.47 9.98 -11.78
CA MET A 103 -5.07 10.42 -11.71
C MET A 103 -4.73 11.42 -12.82
N GLU A 104 -5.21 11.19 -14.03
CA GLU A 104 -4.99 12.08 -15.17
C GLU A 104 -5.69 13.44 -14.98
N SER A 105 -6.98 13.44 -14.58
CA SER A 105 -7.75 14.67 -14.39
C SER A 105 -7.22 15.57 -13.28
N GLU A 106 -6.67 14.98 -12.23
CA GLU A 106 -6.09 15.68 -11.08
C GLU A 106 -4.57 15.90 -11.20
N ASN A 107 -3.97 15.47 -12.32
CA ASN A 107 -2.52 15.54 -12.58
C ASN A 107 -1.68 14.90 -11.45
N ILE A 108 -2.09 13.70 -11.02
CA ILE A 108 -1.45 12.95 -9.93
C ILE A 108 -0.38 12.02 -10.50
N ASP A 109 0.85 12.12 -10.03
CA ASP A 109 1.94 11.20 -10.39
C ASP A 109 2.25 10.17 -9.31
N ILE A 110 1.82 10.41 -8.08
CA ILE A 110 1.82 9.41 -7.00
C ILE A 110 0.51 9.47 -6.24
N MET A 111 -0.16 8.34 -6.13
CA MET A 111 -1.46 8.22 -5.50
C MET A 111 -1.40 7.25 -4.31
N PRO A 112 -1.03 7.73 -3.12
CA PRO A 112 -1.09 6.96 -1.89
C PRO A 112 -2.52 6.88 -1.37
N PHE A 113 -2.87 5.78 -0.72
CA PHE A 113 -4.22 5.54 -0.21
C PHE A 113 -4.26 5.62 1.31
N VAL A 114 -5.33 6.20 1.84
CA VAL A 114 -5.50 6.42 3.28
C VAL A 114 -5.94 5.14 3.99
N LEU A 115 -5.42 4.92 5.21
CA LEU A 115 -5.96 3.98 6.18
C LEU A 115 -6.80 4.71 7.23
N PRO A 116 -7.89 4.10 7.72
CA PRO A 116 -8.73 4.69 8.75
C PRO A 116 -8.14 4.51 10.16
N PHE A 117 -6.86 4.81 10.30
CA PHE A 117 -6.12 4.70 11.54
C PHE A 117 -5.21 5.91 11.72
N LYS A 118 -5.08 6.39 12.97
CA LYS A 118 -4.15 7.47 13.30
C LYS A 118 -2.70 7.01 13.17
N GLU A 119 -1.84 7.88 12.66
CA GLU A 119 -0.41 7.60 12.52
C GLU A 119 0.24 7.21 13.85
N LEU A 120 -0.05 7.95 14.92
CA LEU A 120 0.56 7.73 16.25
C LEU A 120 0.26 6.35 16.87
N ASN A 121 -0.80 5.67 16.39
CA ASN A 121 -1.13 4.32 16.85
C ASN A 121 -0.36 3.24 16.07
N TRP A 122 0.20 3.58 14.90
CA TRP A 122 0.76 2.61 13.97
C TRP A 122 2.18 2.95 13.50
N SER A 123 2.80 3.96 14.11
CA SER A 123 4.20 4.31 13.88
C SER A 123 4.89 4.62 15.19
N SER A 124 6.13 4.11 15.38
CA SER A 124 6.87 4.34 16.60
C SER A 124 7.22 5.82 16.79
N GLU A 125 7.29 6.24 18.04
CA GLU A 125 7.62 7.61 18.43
C GLU A 125 8.98 8.04 17.85
N GLY A 126 9.97 7.13 17.91
CA GLY A 126 11.30 7.40 17.38
C GLY A 126 11.32 7.68 15.89
N VAL A 127 10.50 6.96 15.09
CA VAL A 127 10.37 7.20 13.64
C VAL A 127 9.69 8.54 13.38
N MET A 128 8.59 8.84 14.08
CA MET A 128 7.90 10.13 13.94
C MET A 128 8.81 11.31 14.29
N ASN A 129 9.65 11.16 15.34
CA ASN A 129 10.62 12.16 15.73
C ASN A 129 11.74 12.34 14.69
N TYR A 130 12.27 11.24 14.15
CA TYR A 130 13.28 11.28 13.09
C TYR A 130 12.80 12.07 11.87
N PHE A 131 11.58 11.85 11.43
CA PHE A 131 10.98 12.60 10.33
C PHE A 131 10.47 13.99 10.74
N GLY A 132 10.47 14.35 12.02
CA GLY A 132 10.03 15.65 12.51
C GLY A 132 8.55 15.91 12.26
N LEU A 133 7.67 14.93 12.52
CA LEU A 133 6.22 15.11 12.40
C LEU A 133 5.71 16.06 13.49
N ASN A 134 4.90 17.03 13.10
CA ASN A 134 4.16 17.86 14.02
C ASN A 134 2.95 17.13 14.64
N ALA A 135 2.26 17.77 15.58
CA ALA A 135 1.12 17.17 16.29
C ALA A 135 -0.01 16.75 15.33
N ASP A 136 -0.36 17.61 14.38
CA ASP A 136 -1.45 17.34 13.40
C ASP A 136 -1.11 16.15 12.52
N GLN A 137 0.13 16.06 12.03
CA GLN A 137 0.59 14.94 11.22
C GLN A 137 0.57 13.61 11.98
N ARG A 138 0.82 13.62 13.30
CA ARG A 138 0.77 12.43 14.16
C ARG A 138 -0.66 11.97 14.43
N GLU A 139 -1.59 12.89 14.58
CA GLU A 139 -3.01 12.61 14.77
C GLU A 139 -3.73 12.29 13.46
N SER A 140 -3.18 12.65 12.29
CA SER A 140 -3.80 12.39 10.98
C SER A 140 -3.71 10.92 10.57
N ASN A 141 -4.42 10.55 9.51
CA ASN A 141 -4.49 9.17 9.02
C ASN A 141 -3.14 8.64 8.51
N GLN A 142 -2.89 7.35 8.76
CA GLN A 142 -1.76 6.61 8.18
C GLN A 142 -2.05 6.24 6.73
N LEU A 143 -0.98 6.04 5.95
CA LEU A 143 -1.03 5.53 4.58
C LEU A 143 -1.21 4.01 4.55
N CYS A 144 -1.84 3.49 3.50
CA CYS A 144 -1.90 2.06 3.16
C CYS A 144 -0.79 1.71 2.16
N ALA A 145 0.14 0.83 2.52
CA ALA A 145 1.19 0.35 1.61
C ALA A 145 0.84 -0.97 0.89
N SER A 146 -0.40 -1.47 1.03
CA SER A 146 -0.86 -2.64 0.26
C SER A 146 -1.18 -2.32 -1.20
N PHE A 147 -1.37 -1.04 -1.50
CA PHE A 147 -1.64 -0.50 -2.83
C PHE A 147 -0.89 0.80 -3.00
N LEU A 148 -0.39 1.04 -4.21
CA LEU A 148 0.21 2.31 -4.58
C LEU A 148 0.09 2.48 -6.10
N ALA A 149 -0.45 3.60 -6.56
CA ALA A 149 -0.48 3.93 -7.98
C ALA A 149 0.55 5.03 -8.27
N LEU A 150 1.36 4.83 -9.29
CA LEU A 150 2.49 5.68 -9.64
C LEU A 150 2.51 5.90 -11.15
N LYS A 151 2.51 7.15 -11.59
CA LYS A 151 2.94 7.51 -12.93
C LYS A 151 4.46 7.66 -12.89
N LYS A 152 5.20 7.06 -13.83
CA LYS A 152 6.65 7.21 -13.88
C LYS A 152 7.05 8.62 -14.26
N THR A 153 7.44 9.41 -13.28
CA THR A 153 8.00 10.75 -13.40
C THR A 153 9.29 10.84 -12.58
N LYS A 154 10.06 11.91 -12.76
CA LYS A 154 11.21 12.19 -11.90
C LYS A 154 10.79 12.36 -10.43
N HIS A 155 9.62 12.98 -10.19
CA HIS A 155 9.12 13.23 -8.84
C HIS A 155 8.70 11.93 -8.15
N SER A 156 7.86 11.12 -8.78
CA SER A 156 7.42 9.83 -8.19
C SER A 156 8.59 8.86 -7.98
N SER A 157 9.53 8.77 -8.95
CA SER A 157 10.73 7.95 -8.84
C SER A 157 11.58 8.37 -7.64
N LYS A 158 11.78 9.69 -7.44
CA LYS A 158 12.54 10.19 -6.29
C LYS A 158 11.91 9.84 -4.95
N ILE A 159 10.58 9.83 -4.85
CA ILE A 159 9.87 9.42 -3.64
C ILE A 159 10.13 7.94 -3.33
N ILE A 160 10.10 7.08 -4.36
CA ILE A 160 10.34 5.64 -4.19
C ILE A 160 11.81 5.36 -3.84
N GLU A 161 12.76 6.07 -4.44
CA GLU A 161 14.18 6.01 -4.08
C GLU A 161 14.40 6.40 -2.61
N ASP A 162 13.80 7.50 -2.17
CA ASP A 162 13.89 7.95 -0.78
C ASP A 162 13.25 6.94 0.18
N TRP A 163 12.11 6.35 -0.20
CA TRP A 163 11.48 5.29 0.59
C TRP A 163 12.38 4.07 0.71
N LEU A 164 12.98 3.60 -0.39
CA LEU A 164 13.92 2.50 -0.39
C LEU A 164 15.13 2.82 0.50
N LEU A 165 15.72 4.01 0.34
CA LEU A 165 16.88 4.45 1.12
C LEU A 165 16.59 4.46 2.63
N GLN A 166 15.47 5.03 3.05
CA GLN A 166 15.10 5.09 4.45
C GLN A 166 14.75 3.70 5.02
N CYS A 167 14.19 2.80 4.22
CA CYS A 167 13.91 1.42 4.62
C CYS A 167 15.17 0.56 4.81
N GLN A 168 16.33 0.95 4.29
CA GLN A 168 17.60 0.27 4.53
C GLN A 168 18.21 0.58 5.91
N ASP A 169 17.72 1.60 6.61
CA ASP A 169 18.07 1.83 8.01
C ASP A 169 17.25 0.89 8.91
N TYR A 170 17.94 -0.06 9.55
CA TYR A 170 17.28 -1.06 10.41
C TYR A 170 16.49 -0.41 11.57
N LYS A 171 16.99 0.68 12.16
CA LYS A 171 16.28 1.36 13.26
C LYS A 171 14.97 1.99 12.78
N LEU A 172 15.03 2.67 11.65
CA LEU A 172 13.84 3.27 11.04
C LEU A 172 12.83 2.19 10.63
N LEU A 173 13.30 1.16 9.91
CA LEU A 173 12.42 0.12 9.40
C LEU A 173 11.81 -0.71 10.53
N SER A 174 12.59 -1.08 11.54
CA SER A 174 12.09 -1.86 12.68
C SER A 174 11.28 -1.04 13.69
N GLY A 175 11.43 0.28 13.68
CA GLY A 175 10.86 1.17 14.67
C GLY A 175 11.49 1.05 16.05
N LYS A 176 12.59 0.32 16.20
CA LYS A 176 13.25 0.07 17.49
C LYS A 176 14.20 1.22 17.85
N PHE A 177 13.73 2.12 18.67
CA PHE A 177 14.52 3.20 19.26
C PHE A 177 14.71 2.97 20.75
N SER A 178 15.79 3.58 21.33
CA SER A 178 16.10 3.45 22.75
C SER A 178 15.16 4.25 23.67
N ASN A 179 14.35 5.15 23.10
CA ASN A 179 13.42 5.97 23.85
C ASN A 179 12.14 5.21 24.18
N ALA A 180 11.47 5.60 25.28
CA ALA A 180 10.18 5.02 25.62
C ALA A 180 9.16 5.26 24.51
N GLU A 181 8.49 4.18 24.09
CA GLU A 181 7.41 4.26 23.11
C GLU A 181 6.17 4.90 23.74
N SER A 182 5.38 5.53 22.89
CA SER A 182 4.09 6.07 23.30
C SER A 182 3.15 4.96 23.76
N LEU A 183 2.43 5.17 24.86
CA LEU A 183 1.35 4.27 25.31
C LEU A 183 0.23 4.11 24.29
N LYS A 184 0.15 4.99 23.31
CA LYS A 184 -0.82 4.93 22.21
C LYS A 184 -0.39 4.03 21.07
N LEU A 185 0.89 3.62 21.00
CA LEU A 185 1.39 2.74 19.94
C LEU A 185 0.79 1.34 20.07
N ILE A 186 0.12 0.89 19.01
CA ILE A 186 -0.40 -0.47 18.87
C ILE A 186 0.65 -1.36 18.22
N GLU A 187 1.18 -0.91 17.08
CA GLU A 187 2.20 -1.61 16.31
C GLU A 187 2.89 -0.66 15.33
N HIS A 188 4.22 -0.73 15.24
CA HIS A 188 4.93 -0.08 14.13
C HIS A 188 4.73 -0.87 12.83
N ARG A 189 4.45 -0.15 11.72
CA ARG A 189 4.10 -0.74 10.42
C ARG A 189 5.23 -0.72 9.40
N TYR A 190 6.48 -0.77 9.85
CA TYR A 190 7.68 -0.98 9.03
C TYR A 190 7.76 -0.06 7.79
N ASP A 191 7.88 -0.65 6.61
CA ASP A 191 7.90 0.03 5.31
C ASP A 191 6.74 1.02 5.12
N GLN A 192 5.55 0.63 5.55
CA GLN A 192 4.35 1.47 5.48
C GLN A 192 4.46 2.73 6.33
N SER A 193 4.99 2.62 7.55
CA SER A 193 5.22 3.78 8.43
C SER A 193 6.20 4.76 7.77
N ILE A 194 7.32 4.26 7.22
CA ILE A 194 8.31 5.12 6.55
C ILE A 194 7.71 5.84 5.34
N LEU A 195 6.97 5.11 4.48
CA LEU A 195 6.31 5.76 3.33
C LEU A 195 5.30 6.82 3.80
N SER A 196 4.52 6.53 4.85
CA SER A 196 3.57 7.49 5.41
C SER A 196 4.25 8.77 5.88
N MET A 197 5.42 8.67 6.57
CA MET A 197 6.22 9.84 6.96
C MET A 197 6.66 10.66 5.76
N ILE A 198 7.21 10.00 4.73
CA ILE A 198 7.70 10.67 3.51
C ILE A 198 6.56 11.44 2.81
N ILE A 199 5.41 10.81 2.64
CA ILE A 199 4.22 11.40 2.01
C ILE A 199 3.74 12.62 2.79
N LYS A 200 3.63 12.52 4.12
CA LYS A 200 3.22 13.63 4.99
C LYS A 200 4.22 14.79 4.98
N LYS A 201 5.51 14.50 5.05
CA LYS A 201 6.56 15.54 5.04
C LYS A 201 6.63 16.29 3.72
N ARG A 202 6.24 15.65 2.63
CA ARG A 202 6.17 16.27 1.30
C ARG A 202 4.83 16.95 1.01
N GLY A 203 3.86 16.89 1.94
CA GLY A 203 2.53 17.46 1.75
C GLY A 203 1.73 16.78 0.64
N ILE A 204 2.04 15.52 0.32
CA ILE A 204 1.35 14.77 -0.73
C ILE A 204 0.00 14.30 -0.19
N LYS A 205 -1.05 14.58 -0.93
CA LYS A 205 -2.43 14.21 -0.59
C LYS A 205 -2.61 12.69 -0.65
N MET A 206 -3.33 12.13 0.31
CA MET A 206 -3.77 10.74 0.30
C MET A 206 -5.20 10.63 -0.21
N TYR A 207 -5.52 9.50 -0.85
CA TYR A 207 -6.77 9.27 -1.56
C TYR A 207 -7.54 8.09 -0.99
N LYS A 208 -8.81 7.99 -1.36
CA LYS A 208 -9.69 6.89 -0.93
C LYS A 208 -9.11 5.53 -1.32
N ASP A 209 -9.09 4.58 -0.39
CA ASP A 209 -8.66 3.20 -0.64
C ASP A 209 -9.48 2.58 -1.80
N PRO A 210 -8.84 2.04 -2.86
CA PRO A 210 -9.52 1.46 -4.02
C PRO A 210 -10.18 0.11 -3.73
N SER A 211 -9.99 -0.43 -2.52
CA SER A 211 -10.57 -1.69 -2.10
C SER A 211 -11.95 -1.52 -1.44
N GLN A 212 -12.52 -2.63 -0.97
CA GLN A 212 -13.77 -2.62 -0.20
C GLN A 212 -13.72 -1.72 1.04
N TYR A 213 -12.53 -1.46 1.56
CA TYR A 213 -12.37 -0.64 2.77
C TYR A 213 -12.53 0.86 2.52
N GLY A 214 -12.33 1.32 1.30
CA GLY A 214 -12.65 2.71 0.94
C GLY A 214 -14.13 3.05 1.07
N ASN A 215 -15.01 2.06 0.88
CA ASN A 215 -16.45 2.21 1.10
C ASN A 215 -16.90 1.75 2.50
N PHE A 216 -16.13 0.87 3.13
CA PHE A 216 -16.46 0.29 4.45
C PHE A 216 -15.24 0.33 5.37
N PRO A 217 -14.73 1.51 5.75
CA PRO A 217 -13.55 1.64 6.59
C PRO A 217 -13.72 0.95 7.95
N GLN A 218 -14.94 0.91 8.49
CA GLN A 218 -15.30 0.21 9.73
C GLN A 218 -15.03 -1.30 9.69
N LEU A 219 -14.80 -1.89 8.50
CA LEU A 219 -14.48 -3.31 8.34
C LEU A 219 -12.97 -3.58 8.34
N TYR A 220 -12.15 -2.54 8.43
CA TYR A 220 -10.71 -2.64 8.28
C TYR A 220 -10.05 -3.43 9.40
N GLY A 221 -10.57 -3.39 10.61
CA GLY A 221 -9.96 -4.06 11.75
C GLY A 221 -10.94 -4.51 12.82
N LYS A 222 -10.40 -5.26 13.79
CA LYS A 222 -11.09 -5.62 15.02
C LYS A 222 -10.99 -4.51 16.09
N HIS A 223 -10.24 -3.45 15.79
CA HIS A 223 -10.00 -2.33 16.69
C HIS A 223 -11.12 -1.32 16.53
N ASN A 224 -11.68 -0.86 17.64
CA ASN A 224 -12.74 0.14 17.68
C ASN A 224 -12.26 1.55 17.28
N ASP A 225 -11.00 1.68 16.89
CA ASP A 225 -10.31 2.95 16.65
C ASP A 225 -10.31 3.33 15.16
N ILE A 226 -11.46 3.19 14.50
CA ILE A 226 -11.64 3.69 13.14
C ILE A 226 -11.71 5.21 13.22
N TYR A 227 -10.76 5.84 12.57
CA TYR A 227 -10.64 7.29 12.49
C TYR A 227 -10.40 7.70 11.03
N LEU A 228 -11.20 8.63 10.54
CA LEU A 228 -10.96 9.33 9.30
C LEU A 228 -11.06 10.82 9.60
N ASP A 229 -9.97 11.54 9.36
CA ASP A 229 -9.88 12.97 9.59
C ASP A 229 -10.85 13.73 8.68
N GLU A 230 -10.82 13.36 7.39
CA GLU A 230 -11.74 13.80 6.37
C GLU A 230 -12.11 12.62 5.46
N LEU A 231 -13.25 12.70 4.78
CA LEU A 231 -13.57 11.73 3.74
C LEU A 231 -12.54 11.87 2.60
N PRO A 232 -11.71 10.84 2.38
CA PRO A 232 -10.63 10.95 1.42
C PRO A 232 -11.20 11.12 0.02
N ASN A 233 -10.62 12.06 -0.74
CA ASN A 233 -11.00 12.33 -2.12
C ASN A 233 -10.73 11.09 -3.00
N GLY A 234 -11.58 10.85 -3.98
CA GLY A 234 -11.44 9.76 -4.95
C GLY A 234 -12.76 9.43 -5.62
N ASP A 235 -13.05 10.08 -6.74
CA ASP A 235 -14.24 9.77 -7.56
C ASP A 235 -13.97 8.58 -8.48
N TYR A 236 -13.73 7.43 -7.85
CA TYR A 236 -13.62 6.14 -8.51
C TYR A 236 -14.29 5.03 -7.70
N LYS A 237 -14.75 4.01 -8.42
CA LYS A 237 -15.42 2.85 -7.80
C LYS A 237 -14.39 1.89 -7.22
N THR A 238 -14.77 1.15 -6.17
CA THR A 238 -13.97 0.02 -5.66
C THR A 238 -13.60 -0.93 -6.79
N SER A 239 -12.32 -1.11 -7.03
CA SER A 239 -11.78 -1.98 -8.08
C SER A 239 -11.14 -3.24 -7.53
N ILE A 240 -10.86 -3.30 -6.24
CA ILE A 240 -10.10 -4.35 -5.56
C ILE A 240 -10.90 -4.94 -4.39
N VAL A 241 -10.73 -6.24 -4.16
CA VAL A 241 -11.20 -6.92 -2.95
C VAL A 241 -10.03 -7.71 -2.34
N LEU A 242 -9.77 -7.51 -1.04
CA LEU A 242 -8.74 -8.28 -0.33
C LEU A 242 -9.27 -9.67 0.06
N ILE A 243 -8.48 -10.70 -0.25
CA ILE A 243 -8.72 -12.08 0.16
C ILE A 243 -7.90 -12.37 1.42
N ARG A 244 -8.38 -11.94 2.58
CA ARG A 244 -7.69 -12.21 3.86
C ARG A 244 -7.76 -13.70 4.23
N ARG A 245 -8.93 -14.33 4.10
CA ARG A 245 -9.18 -15.76 4.38
C ARG A 245 -10.24 -16.28 3.42
N GLY A 246 -10.03 -17.47 2.86
CA GLY A 246 -11.00 -18.13 1.98
C GLY A 246 -10.69 -17.99 0.49
N SER A 247 -11.67 -18.33 -0.35
CA SER A 247 -11.55 -18.31 -1.81
C SER A 247 -11.95 -16.94 -2.40
N PHE A 248 -11.56 -16.72 -3.66
CA PHE A 248 -11.97 -15.56 -4.48
C PHE A 248 -13.49 -15.36 -4.49
N LEU A 249 -14.23 -16.41 -4.79
CA LEU A 249 -15.70 -16.36 -4.84
C LEU A 249 -16.31 -15.91 -3.51
N ARG A 250 -15.81 -16.45 -2.40
CA ARG A 250 -16.29 -16.05 -1.07
C ARG A 250 -16.00 -14.57 -0.77
N ALA A 251 -14.84 -14.06 -1.18
CA ALA A 251 -14.50 -12.65 -0.99
C ALA A 251 -15.42 -11.73 -1.81
N CYS A 252 -15.69 -12.08 -3.08
CA CYS A 252 -16.59 -11.33 -3.96
C CYS A 252 -18.05 -11.38 -3.45
N LEU A 253 -18.53 -12.55 -3.03
CA LEU A 253 -19.88 -12.70 -2.49
C LEU A 253 -20.07 -11.88 -1.20
N ASN A 254 -19.09 -11.94 -0.29
CA ASN A 254 -19.12 -11.14 0.93
C ASN A 254 -19.12 -9.63 0.64
N TYR A 255 -18.34 -9.18 -0.35
CA TYR A 255 -18.36 -7.79 -0.78
C TYR A 255 -19.72 -7.39 -1.34
N SER A 256 -20.27 -8.18 -2.28
CA SER A 256 -21.58 -7.92 -2.88
C SER A 256 -22.70 -7.86 -1.84
N PHE A 257 -22.71 -8.80 -0.88
CA PHE A 257 -23.67 -8.84 0.21
C PHE A 257 -23.59 -7.58 1.10
N LYS A 258 -22.37 -7.15 1.45
CA LYS A 258 -22.16 -5.93 2.23
C LYS A 258 -22.63 -4.68 1.48
N MET A 259 -22.39 -4.62 0.16
CA MET A 259 -22.87 -3.51 -0.67
C MET A 259 -24.41 -3.44 -0.69
N ILE A 260 -25.07 -4.59 -0.73
CA ILE A 260 -26.55 -4.64 -0.67
C ILE A 260 -27.03 -4.12 0.67
N ILE A 261 -26.52 -4.64 1.78
CA ILE A 261 -26.91 -4.18 3.14
C ILE A 261 -26.67 -2.67 3.31
N TYR A 262 -25.52 -2.18 2.84
CA TYR A 262 -25.19 -0.75 2.95
C TYR A 262 -26.18 0.12 2.19
N LYS A 263 -26.57 -0.27 0.97
CA LYS A 263 -27.60 0.45 0.20
C LYS A 263 -28.93 0.51 0.94
N PHE A 264 -29.36 -0.60 1.54
CA PHE A 264 -30.62 -0.63 2.29
C PHE A 264 -30.58 0.19 3.60
N LYS A 265 -29.42 0.31 4.26
CA LYS A 265 -29.29 1.11 5.49
C LYS A 265 -29.23 2.62 5.23
N ASN A 266 -28.82 3.05 4.05
CA ASN A 266 -28.67 4.48 3.70
C ASN A 266 -29.82 5.00 2.83
N VAL A 267 -30.89 4.25 2.65
CA VAL A 267 -32.15 4.66 1.98
C VAL A 267 -33.19 5.19 3.02
N LYS A 268 -32.74 5.50 4.25
CA LYS A 268 -33.61 6.14 5.25
C LYS A 268 -33.23 7.61 5.42
#